data_05873d5ee51e716d5d3004ae1980241d
#
_entry.id   05873d5ee51e716d5d3004ae1980241d
#
_cell.length_a   1.000
_cell.length_b   1.000
_cell.length_c   1.000
_cell.angle_alpha   90.00
_cell.angle_beta   90.00
_cell.angle_gamma   90.00
#
_symmetry.space_group_name_H-M   'P 1'
#
loop_
_entity.id
_entity.type
_entity.pdbx_description
1 polymer ?
#
loop_
_entity_poly.entity_id
_entity_poly.type
_entity_poly.pdbx_seq_one_letter_code
_entity_poly.pdbx_strand_id
1 'polypeptide(L)'
;MKPVSDGIPRTTSLKGQRGAVAVEMAIVLPLFAILLLGAFEFGDIARTHQVLQNAAREGARFSANKTNWIAGSTDPTVQAATLARIKDRVVAYLQGEKITVNASDVIVDQNYPIAIPGLPGVKGSHITVNYQRSLIFPGITGLIPSAAINLQGNAVFRNFY
;
A
#
# COMPACT_ATOMS: atom_id res chain seq x y z
N MET A 1 15.86 -85.44 0.82
CA MET A 1 15.60 -84.39 -0.20
C MET A 1 14.52 -83.47 0.33
N LYS A 2 14.87 -82.23 0.76
CA LYS A 2 13.87 -81.19 1.23
C LYS A 2 13.52 -80.27 0.07
N PRO A 3 12.27 -79.95 -0.18
CA PRO A 3 11.94 -78.97 -1.19
C PRO A 3 12.31 -77.57 -0.73
N VAL A 4 13.03 -76.81 -1.61
CA VAL A 4 13.32 -75.38 -1.46
C VAL A 4 12.02 -74.64 -1.73
N SER A 5 11.56 -73.91 -0.73
CA SER A 5 10.42 -73.00 -0.86
C SER A 5 10.92 -71.71 -1.47
N ASP A 6 10.71 -71.47 -2.76
CA ASP A 6 10.94 -70.20 -3.44
C ASP A 6 9.92 -69.18 -2.92
N GLY A 7 10.41 -68.28 -2.08
CA GLY A 7 9.66 -67.11 -1.61
C GLY A 7 9.47 -66.12 -2.75
N ILE A 8 8.26 -66.03 -3.30
CA ILE A 8 7.86 -65.05 -4.28
C ILE A 8 7.93 -63.65 -3.60
N PRO A 9 8.70 -62.69 -4.11
CA PRO A 9 8.69 -61.34 -3.53
C PRO A 9 7.32 -60.71 -3.70
N ARG A 10 6.69 -60.36 -2.56
CA ARG A 10 5.45 -59.58 -2.55
C ARG A 10 5.69 -58.23 -3.20
N THR A 11 5.22 -58.04 -4.43
CA THR A 11 5.14 -56.74 -5.06
C THR A 11 4.20 -55.87 -4.25
N THR A 12 4.79 -54.97 -3.44
CA THR A 12 4.03 -53.98 -2.70
C THR A 12 3.29 -53.10 -3.69
N SER A 13 1.95 -53.07 -3.59
CA SER A 13 1.03 -52.39 -4.51
C SER A 13 1.31 -50.88 -4.53
N LEU A 14 1.92 -50.42 -5.60
CA LEU A 14 2.14 -48.98 -5.88
C LEU A 14 0.84 -48.16 -6.03
N LYS A 15 -0.33 -48.82 -6.14
CA LYS A 15 -1.65 -48.17 -6.24
C LYS A 15 -2.07 -47.45 -4.97
N GLY A 16 -1.74 -47.94 -3.77
CA GLY A 16 -2.08 -47.33 -2.50
C GLY A 16 -1.29 -46.03 -2.25
N GLN A 17 -0.03 -45.96 -2.69
CA GLN A 17 0.83 -44.78 -2.53
C GLN A 17 0.37 -43.59 -3.39
N ARG A 18 -0.14 -43.84 -4.58
CA ARG A 18 -0.65 -42.77 -5.48
C ARG A 18 -1.90 -42.09 -4.91
N GLY A 19 -2.75 -42.84 -4.23
CA GLY A 19 -3.95 -42.29 -3.56
C GLY A 19 -3.59 -41.39 -2.36
N ALA A 20 -2.61 -41.80 -1.55
CA ALA A 20 -2.14 -41.02 -0.41
C ALA A 20 -1.52 -39.68 -0.86
N VAL A 21 -0.67 -39.69 -1.88
CA VAL A 21 -0.07 -38.48 -2.46
C VAL A 21 -1.15 -37.54 -3.04
N ALA A 22 -2.19 -38.09 -3.66
CA ALA A 22 -3.28 -37.27 -4.21
C ALA A 22 -4.07 -36.54 -3.09
N VAL A 23 -4.31 -37.20 -1.96
CA VAL A 23 -4.97 -36.58 -0.79
C VAL A 23 -4.07 -35.52 -0.16
N GLU A 24 -2.78 -35.76 -0.02
CA GLU A 24 -1.82 -34.79 0.49
C GLU A 24 -1.76 -33.54 -0.40
N MET A 25 -1.68 -33.72 -1.73
CA MET A 25 -1.73 -32.61 -2.68
C MET A 25 -3.05 -31.83 -2.65
N ALA A 26 -4.18 -32.52 -2.44
CA ALA A 26 -5.48 -31.88 -2.33
C ALA A 26 -5.58 -30.90 -1.14
N ILE A 27 -4.79 -31.12 -0.08
CA ILE A 27 -4.71 -30.22 1.09
C ILE A 27 -3.63 -29.15 0.88
N VAL A 28 -2.47 -29.52 0.34
CA VAL A 28 -1.32 -28.60 0.19
C VAL A 28 -1.59 -27.55 -0.88
N LEU A 29 -2.19 -27.92 -2.03
CA LEU A 29 -2.40 -27.00 -3.14
C LEU A 29 -3.29 -25.78 -2.77
N PRO A 30 -4.45 -25.94 -2.10
CA PRO A 30 -5.24 -24.79 -1.67
C PRO A 30 -4.48 -23.88 -0.69
N LEU A 31 -3.75 -24.46 0.26
CA LEU A 31 -2.94 -23.69 1.22
C LEU A 31 -1.85 -22.89 0.50
N PHE A 32 -1.15 -23.53 -0.43
CA PHE A 32 -0.12 -22.87 -1.23
C PHE A 32 -0.70 -21.74 -2.11
N ALA A 33 -1.86 -21.96 -2.72
CA ALA A 33 -2.56 -20.94 -3.50
C ALA A 33 -2.93 -19.72 -2.63
N ILE A 34 -3.44 -19.93 -1.42
CA ILE A 34 -3.75 -18.84 -0.47
C ILE A 34 -2.48 -18.05 -0.12
N LEU A 35 -1.36 -18.72 0.14
CA LEU A 35 -0.09 -18.06 0.44
C LEU A 35 0.43 -17.22 -0.73
N LEU A 36 0.34 -17.74 -1.96
CA LEU A 36 0.72 -16.98 -3.16
C LEU A 36 -0.16 -15.75 -3.37
N LEU A 37 -1.48 -15.90 -3.27
CA LEU A 37 -2.41 -14.79 -3.41
C LEU A 37 -2.17 -13.72 -2.32
N GLY A 38 -1.91 -14.15 -1.08
CA GLY A 38 -1.54 -13.23 0.01
C GLY A 38 -0.24 -12.47 -0.26
N ALA A 39 0.77 -13.14 -0.83
CA ALA A 39 2.03 -12.50 -1.20
C ALA A 39 1.84 -11.44 -2.30
N PHE A 40 1.01 -11.71 -3.32
CA PHE A 40 0.66 -10.72 -4.35
C PHE A 40 -0.10 -9.53 -3.78
N GLU A 41 -1.10 -9.76 -2.92
CA GLU A 41 -1.85 -8.70 -2.27
C GLU A 41 -0.94 -7.79 -1.43
N PHE A 42 -0.05 -8.39 -0.63
CA PHE A 42 0.91 -7.64 0.18
C PHE A 42 1.87 -6.81 -0.69
N GLY A 43 2.37 -7.37 -1.80
CA GLY A 43 3.24 -6.66 -2.74
C GLY A 43 2.57 -5.42 -3.32
N ASP A 44 1.29 -5.52 -3.69
CA ASP A 44 0.55 -4.40 -4.25
C ASP A 44 0.14 -3.35 -3.19
N ILE A 45 -0.13 -3.76 -1.94
CA ILE A 45 -0.30 -2.84 -0.81
C ILE A 45 0.98 -2.05 -0.57
N ALA A 46 2.13 -2.71 -0.52
CA ALA A 46 3.43 -2.07 -0.32
C ALA A 46 3.75 -1.08 -1.44
N ARG A 47 3.51 -1.45 -2.70
CA ARG A 47 3.65 -0.55 -3.86
C ARG A 47 2.74 0.68 -3.72
N THR A 48 1.46 0.47 -3.43
CA THR A 48 0.50 1.57 -3.26
C THR A 48 0.95 2.54 -2.16
N HIS A 49 1.39 2.02 -1.02
CA HIS A 49 1.91 2.84 0.08
C HIS A 49 3.14 3.67 -0.35
N GLN A 50 4.08 3.10 -1.12
CA GLN A 50 5.23 3.83 -1.65
C GLN A 50 4.81 4.95 -2.61
N VAL A 51 3.83 4.71 -3.48
CA VAL A 51 3.30 5.71 -4.39
C VAL A 51 2.64 6.87 -3.62
N LEU A 52 1.85 6.58 -2.58
CA LEU A 52 1.25 7.60 -1.71
C LEU A 52 2.31 8.44 -1.00
N GLN A 53 3.39 7.82 -0.50
CA GLN A 53 4.52 8.53 0.11
C GLN A 53 5.22 9.46 -0.88
N ASN A 54 5.43 9.02 -2.12
CA ASN A 54 6.05 9.83 -3.16
C ASN A 54 5.15 10.99 -3.58
N ALA A 55 3.84 10.77 -3.70
CA ALA A 55 2.86 11.81 -3.98
C ALA A 55 2.84 12.88 -2.88
N ALA A 56 2.86 12.46 -1.61
CA ALA A 56 2.94 13.36 -0.47
C ALA A 56 4.23 14.19 -0.48
N ARG A 57 5.38 13.58 -0.82
CA ARG A 57 6.68 14.28 -0.96
C ARG A 57 6.64 15.31 -2.08
N GLU A 58 6.11 14.97 -3.24
CA GLU A 58 5.97 15.91 -4.36
C GLU A 58 5.06 17.07 -3.99
N GLY A 59 3.92 16.79 -3.35
CA GLY A 59 3.00 17.81 -2.83
C GLY A 59 3.65 18.71 -1.79
N ALA A 60 4.38 18.16 -0.83
CA ALA A 60 5.05 18.92 0.22
C ALA A 60 6.14 19.83 -0.36
N ARG A 61 6.94 19.32 -1.31
CA ARG A 61 7.95 20.11 -2.02
C ARG A 61 7.32 21.25 -2.83
N PHE A 62 6.23 20.98 -3.52
CA PHE A 62 5.51 22.00 -4.30
C PHE A 62 4.89 23.06 -3.38
N SER A 63 4.27 22.63 -2.27
CA SER A 63 3.67 23.52 -1.26
C SER A 63 4.67 24.38 -0.52
N ALA A 64 5.89 23.90 -0.28
CA ALA A 64 6.94 24.62 0.44
C ALA A 64 7.52 25.82 -0.31
N ASN A 65 7.18 26.00 -1.59
CA ASN A 65 7.62 27.13 -2.39
C ASN A 65 6.83 28.39 -2.02
N LYS A 66 7.50 29.55 -1.94
CA LYS A 66 6.89 30.85 -1.63
C LYS A 66 5.71 31.21 -2.54
N THR A 67 5.75 30.84 -3.81
CA THR A 67 4.65 31.08 -4.76
C THR A 67 3.37 30.33 -4.42
N ASN A 68 3.47 29.28 -3.59
CA ASN A 68 2.36 28.43 -3.15
C ASN A 68 2.04 28.62 -1.66
N TRP A 69 2.50 29.73 -1.06
CA TRP A 69 2.18 30.06 0.33
C TRP A 69 0.72 30.52 0.45
N ILE A 70 -0.11 29.72 1.09
CA ILE A 70 -1.56 29.96 1.23
C ILE A 70 -1.82 31.25 2.02
N ALA A 71 -1.13 31.44 3.15
CA ALA A 71 -1.28 32.62 3.98
C ALA A 71 -0.54 33.87 3.45
N GLY A 72 0.14 33.78 2.31
CA GLY A 72 0.81 34.89 1.67
C GLY A 72 -0.10 35.91 1.01
N SER A 73 -1.40 35.61 0.89
CA SER A 73 -2.43 36.52 0.42
C SER A 73 -3.49 36.70 1.51
N THR A 74 -4.04 37.89 1.62
CA THR A 74 -5.19 38.19 2.49
C THR A 74 -6.52 37.89 1.81
N ASP A 75 -6.51 37.62 0.49
CA ASP A 75 -7.69 37.30 -0.30
C ASP A 75 -8.04 35.81 -0.15
N PRO A 76 -9.22 35.47 0.42
CA PRO A 76 -9.66 34.08 0.58
C PRO A 76 -9.77 33.31 -0.73
N THR A 77 -10.07 33.98 -1.85
CA THR A 77 -10.19 33.33 -3.15
C THR A 77 -8.84 32.89 -3.67
N VAL A 78 -7.80 33.70 -3.48
CA VAL A 78 -6.40 33.37 -3.83
C VAL A 78 -5.88 32.25 -2.94
N GLN A 79 -6.20 32.27 -1.64
CA GLN A 79 -5.83 31.18 -0.73
C GLN A 79 -6.47 29.85 -1.16
N ALA A 80 -7.78 29.85 -1.48
CA ALA A 80 -8.50 28.67 -1.94
C ALA A 80 -7.94 28.14 -3.27
N ALA A 81 -7.65 29.03 -4.23
CA ALA A 81 -7.06 28.67 -5.50
C ALA A 81 -5.63 28.05 -5.34
N THR A 82 -4.84 28.62 -4.41
CA THR A 82 -3.50 28.08 -4.11
C THR A 82 -3.59 26.70 -3.47
N LEU A 83 -4.51 26.52 -2.52
CA LEU A 83 -4.76 25.22 -1.90
C LEU A 83 -5.21 24.18 -2.94
N ALA A 84 -6.12 24.54 -3.83
CA ALA A 84 -6.57 23.68 -4.92
C ALA A 84 -5.40 23.24 -5.81
N ARG A 85 -4.53 24.17 -6.24
CA ARG A 85 -3.35 23.86 -7.04
C ARG A 85 -2.41 22.87 -6.37
N ILE A 86 -2.21 22.97 -5.06
CA ILE A 86 -1.37 22.03 -4.31
C ILE A 86 -2.01 20.63 -4.31
N LYS A 87 -3.31 20.57 -4.03
CA LYS A 87 -4.07 19.31 -4.05
C LYS A 87 -4.09 18.66 -5.43
N ASP A 88 -4.35 19.47 -6.46
CA ASP A 88 -4.37 19.01 -7.85
C ASP A 88 -3.02 18.43 -8.28
N ARG A 89 -1.91 19.01 -7.80
CA ARG A 89 -0.57 18.45 -8.06
C ARG A 89 -0.40 17.04 -7.52
N VAL A 90 -0.89 16.79 -6.29
CA VAL A 90 -0.86 15.48 -5.65
C VAL A 90 -1.77 14.49 -6.39
N VAL A 91 -3.01 14.92 -6.68
CA VAL A 91 -3.99 14.11 -7.39
C VAL A 91 -3.49 13.73 -8.80
N ALA A 92 -2.93 14.68 -9.55
CA ALA A 92 -2.36 14.42 -10.88
C ALA A 92 -1.20 13.41 -10.83
N TYR A 93 -0.32 13.51 -9.82
CA TYR A 93 0.73 12.51 -9.62
C TYR A 93 0.14 11.10 -9.41
N LEU A 94 -0.87 10.98 -8.54
CA LEU A 94 -1.50 9.70 -8.23
C LEU A 94 -2.27 9.12 -9.43
N GLN A 95 -2.93 9.98 -10.21
CA GLN A 95 -3.59 9.56 -11.46
C GLN A 95 -2.59 9.01 -12.48
N GLY A 96 -1.40 9.58 -12.59
CA GLY A 96 -0.30 9.04 -13.41
C GLY A 96 0.12 7.62 -12.99
N GLU A 97 -0.02 7.30 -11.70
CA GLU A 97 0.23 5.96 -11.14
C GLU A 97 -1.02 5.06 -11.10
N LYS A 98 -2.13 5.49 -11.72
CA LYS A 98 -3.43 4.80 -11.77
C LYS A 98 -4.10 4.63 -10.40
N ILE A 99 -3.83 5.53 -9.48
CA ILE A 99 -4.49 5.61 -8.17
C ILE A 99 -5.43 6.81 -8.19
N THR A 100 -6.74 6.56 -7.98
CA THR A 100 -7.76 7.60 -7.93
C THR A 100 -7.98 8.03 -6.49
N VAL A 101 -7.72 9.31 -6.20
CA VAL A 101 -7.91 9.94 -4.88
C VAL A 101 -8.69 11.24 -5.09
N ASN A 102 -9.60 11.57 -4.17
CA ASN A 102 -10.30 12.84 -4.19
C ASN A 102 -9.42 13.95 -3.58
N ALA A 103 -9.60 15.18 -4.02
CA ALA A 103 -8.91 16.32 -3.42
C ALA A 103 -9.24 16.55 -1.93
N SER A 104 -10.38 16.03 -1.45
CA SER A 104 -10.76 16.00 -0.03
C SER A 104 -9.84 15.12 0.82
N ASP A 105 -9.29 14.06 0.24
CA ASP A 105 -8.44 13.10 0.94
C ASP A 105 -6.98 13.57 1.04
N VAL A 106 -6.68 14.73 0.40
CA VAL A 106 -5.38 15.40 0.49
C VAL A 106 -5.47 16.54 1.50
N ILE A 107 -4.77 16.41 2.60
CA ILE A 107 -4.68 17.39 3.68
C ILE A 107 -3.37 18.18 3.52
N VAL A 108 -3.45 19.50 3.57
CA VAL A 108 -2.32 20.42 3.43
C VAL A 108 -2.20 21.28 4.69
N ASP A 109 -1.08 21.18 5.39
CA ASP A 109 -0.74 22.05 6.53
C ASP A 109 0.62 22.71 6.28
N GLN A 110 0.63 24.02 6.00
CA GLN A 110 1.84 24.82 5.79
C GLN A 110 2.42 25.43 7.07
N ASN A 111 1.75 25.23 8.21
CA ASN A 111 2.19 25.72 9.50
C ASN A 111 2.76 24.64 10.40
N TYR A 112 3.06 23.48 9.83
CA TYR A 112 3.58 22.33 10.58
C TYR A 112 4.92 22.68 11.24
N PRO A 113 5.04 22.58 12.58
CA PRO A 113 6.27 22.93 13.28
C PRO A 113 7.35 21.88 13.04
N ILE A 114 8.53 22.34 12.62
CA ILE A 114 9.71 21.50 12.48
C ILE A 114 10.66 21.78 13.63
N ALA A 115 10.91 20.78 14.48
CA ALA A 115 11.87 20.90 15.58
C ALA A 115 13.31 20.77 15.03
N ILE A 116 14.03 21.89 14.94
CA ILE A 116 15.45 21.92 14.58
C ILE A 116 16.22 22.45 15.80
N PRO A 117 17.19 21.71 16.35
CA PRO A 117 18.02 22.20 17.45
C PRO A 117 18.71 23.54 17.06
N GLY A 118 18.54 24.56 17.91
CA GLY A 118 19.14 25.88 17.68
C GLY A 118 18.37 26.80 16.71
N LEU A 119 17.28 26.37 16.10
CA LEU A 119 16.45 27.15 15.19
C LEU A 119 14.97 27.04 15.56
N PRO A 120 14.48 27.81 16.54
CA PRO A 120 13.06 27.82 16.91
C PRO A 120 12.21 28.49 15.82
N GLY A 121 10.95 28.02 15.69
CA GLY A 121 9.97 28.66 14.81
C GLY A 121 10.03 28.24 13.33
N VAL A 122 10.85 27.24 12.98
CA VAL A 122 10.88 26.71 11.61
C VAL A 122 9.57 25.99 11.32
N LYS A 123 8.96 26.37 10.20
CA LYS A 123 7.71 25.77 9.70
C LYS A 123 7.96 24.98 8.42
N GLY A 124 7.14 23.97 8.21
CA GLY A 124 7.14 23.17 7.00
C GLY A 124 5.74 22.97 6.44
N SER A 125 5.70 22.55 5.19
CA SER A 125 4.49 22.06 4.55
C SER A 125 4.38 20.57 4.79
N HIS A 126 3.37 20.17 5.55
CA HIS A 126 3.00 18.77 5.79
C HIS A 126 1.85 18.40 4.88
N ILE A 127 2.04 17.40 4.06
CA ILE A 127 1.02 16.84 3.19
C ILE A 127 0.68 15.44 3.66
N THR A 128 -0.60 15.19 3.85
CA THR A 128 -1.15 13.87 4.18
C THR A 128 -2.11 13.45 3.08
N VAL A 129 -1.94 12.26 2.56
CA VAL A 129 -2.80 11.66 1.54
C VAL A 129 -3.43 10.41 2.15
N ASN A 130 -4.75 10.40 2.27
CA ASN A 130 -5.51 9.24 2.73
C ASN A 130 -6.05 8.48 1.52
N TYR A 131 -5.94 7.17 1.56
CA TYR A 131 -6.44 6.30 0.49
C TYR A 131 -7.03 5.03 1.07
N GLN A 132 -8.29 4.77 0.74
CA GLN A 132 -8.96 3.52 1.07
C GLN A 132 -8.85 2.56 -0.12
N ARG A 133 -8.17 1.45 0.11
CA ARG A 133 -7.96 0.43 -0.90
C ARG A 133 -8.83 -0.80 -0.63
N SER A 134 -9.58 -1.24 -1.62
CA SER A 134 -10.24 -2.54 -1.60
C SER A 134 -9.22 -3.65 -1.84
N LEU A 135 -9.37 -4.78 -1.15
CA LEU A 135 -8.57 -5.97 -1.38
C LEU A 135 -8.95 -6.61 -2.72
N ILE A 136 -7.96 -7.11 -3.46
CA ILE A 136 -8.16 -7.73 -4.79
C ILE A 136 -8.86 -9.09 -4.61
N PHE A 137 -8.57 -9.79 -3.51
CA PHE A 137 -9.10 -11.13 -3.22
C PHE A 137 -10.04 -11.14 -2.00
N PRO A 138 -11.24 -10.54 -2.10
CA PRO A 138 -12.18 -10.49 -0.97
C PRO A 138 -12.69 -11.87 -0.56
N GLY A 139 -12.63 -12.87 -1.44
CA GLY A 139 -13.08 -14.24 -1.14
C GLY A 139 -12.22 -14.99 -0.12
N ILE A 140 -10.93 -14.62 0.02
CA ILE A 140 -10.04 -15.17 1.06
C ILE A 140 -10.30 -14.48 2.39
N THR A 141 -10.89 -13.29 2.35
CA THR A 141 -11.17 -12.44 3.49
C THR A 141 -12.51 -12.72 4.18
N GLY A 142 -13.20 -13.78 3.82
CA GLY A 142 -14.34 -14.27 4.64
C GLY A 142 -13.98 -14.47 6.11
N LEU A 143 -12.68 -14.48 6.43
CA LEU A 143 -12.10 -14.47 7.78
C LEU A 143 -11.80 -13.05 8.30
N ILE A 144 -11.84 -12.00 7.44
CA ILE A 144 -11.54 -10.61 7.80
C ILE A 144 -12.79 -9.75 7.56
N PRO A 145 -13.32 -9.10 8.61
CA PRO A 145 -14.61 -8.38 8.53
C PRO A 145 -14.63 -7.18 7.60
N SER A 146 -13.47 -6.60 7.22
CA SER A 146 -13.40 -5.44 6.32
C SER A 146 -12.59 -5.75 5.07
N ALA A 147 -13.23 -5.64 3.91
CA ALA A 147 -12.60 -5.83 2.61
C ALA A 147 -11.78 -4.61 2.13
N ALA A 148 -11.50 -3.64 3.00
CA ALA A 148 -10.79 -2.42 2.67
C ALA A 148 -9.71 -2.09 3.72
N ILE A 149 -8.54 -1.62 3.24
CA ILE A 149 -7.42 -1.19 4.07
C ILE A 149 -7.22 0.32 3.86
N ASN A 150 -7.08 1.06 4.97
CA ASN A 150 -6.74 2.48 4.93
C ASN A 150 -5.23 2.63 4.85
N LEU A 151 -4.75 3.23 3.79
CA LEU A 151 -3.36 3.58 3.55
C LEU A 151 -3.18 5.09 3.65
N GLN A 152 -2.03 5.51 4.17
CA GLN A 152 -1.71 6.92 4.30
C GLN A 152 -0.28 7.18 3.81
N GLY A 153 -0.14 8.20 2.97
CA GLY A 153 1.15 8.79 2.63
C GLY A 153 1.29 10.12 3.33
N ASN A 154 2.46 10.39 3.93
CA ASN A 154 2.72 11.68 4.55
C ASN A 154 4.15 12.15 4.28
N ALA A 155 4.34 13.46 4.17
CA ALA A 155 5.65 14.06 4.01
C ALA A 155 5.66 15.49 4.53
N VAL A 156 6.81 15.90 5.06
CA VAL A 156 7.06 17.27 5.51
C VAL A 156 8.23 17.85 4.74
N PHE A 157 8.08 19.06 4.24
CA PHE A 157 9.15 19.83 3.60
C PHE A 157 9.28 21.18 4.28
N ARG A 158 10.51 21.62 4.56
CA ARG A 158 10.75 22.95 5.14
C ARG A 158 10.29 24.03 4.16
N ASN A 159 9.56 25.04 4.66
CA ASN A 159 9.15 26.17 3.85
C ASN A 159 10.33 27.07 3.50
N PHE A 160 10.31 27.66 2.31
CA PHE A 160 11.33 28.59 1.80
C PHE A 160 10.90 30.05 1.91
N TYR A 161 9.93 30.37 2.79
CA TYR A 161 9.42 31.73 3.03
C TYR A 161 9.31 32.02 4.52
#